data_a28398fba10d1a98ab4bea21dd84bbdc
#
_entry.id   a28398fba10d1a98ab4bea21dd84bbdc
#
_cell.length_a   1.000
_cell.length_b   1.000
_cell.length_c   1.000
_cell.angle_alpha   90.00
_cell.angle_beta   90.00
_cell.angle_gamma   90.00
#
_symmetry.space_group_name_H-M   'P 1'
#
loop_
_entity.id
_entity.type
_entity.pdbx_description
1 polymer ?
#
loop_
_entity_poly.entity_id
_entity_poly.type
_entity_poly.pdbx_seq_one_letter_code
_entity_poly.pdbx_strand_id
1 'polypeptide(L)'
;MPKGYWLATYKKIESKDSLVNYAAKATETIKSYGGNPLVRGGKYKCLEGNDFPRTVIWEFPTYEAAEKCYNSKEYQEAWDLAKSSTERNLQVVEGV
;
A
#
# COMPACT_ATOMS: atom_id res chain seq x y z
N MET A 1 -19.76 10.80 -2.80
CA MET A 1 -18.90 9.94 -3.65
C MET A 1 -18.19 8.92 -2.79
N PRO A 2 -18.25 7.64 -3.14
CA PRO A 2 -17.50 6.63 -2.40
C PRO A 2 -15.99 6.88 -2.48
N LYS A 3 -15.30 6.54 -1.42
CA LYS A 3 -13.85 6.65 -1.39
C LYS A 3 -13.21 5.41 -2.03
N GLY A 4 -11.95 5.52 -2.38
CA GLY A 4 -11.18 4.40 -2.87
C GLY A 4 -10.15 3.98 -1.84
N TYR A 5 -9.77 2.71 -1.87
CA TYR A 5 -8.82 2.17 -0.91
C TYR A 5 -7.76 1.33 -1.59
N TRP A 6 -6.54 1.44 -1.09
CA TRP A 6 -5.50 0.45 -1.36
C TRP A 6 -5.49 -0.52 -0.19
N LEU A 7 -5.61 -1.79 -0.49
CA LEU A 7 -5.54 -2.85 0.50
C LEU A 7 -4.32 -3.70 0.19
N ALA A 8 -3.28 -3.55 1.00
CA ALA A 8 -2.03 -4.27 0.80
C ALA A 8 -1.82 -5.26 1.93
N THR A 9 -1.61 -6.52 1.59
CA THR A 9 -1.27 -7.56 2.55
C THR A 9 0.08 -8.14 2.17
N TYR A 10 1.04 -8.06 3.09
CA TYR A 10 2.41 -8.49 2.83
C TYR A 10 2.60 -9.92 3.31
N LYS A 11 3.04 -10.77 2.40
CA LYS A 11 3.31 -12.17 2.69
C LYS A 11 4.76 -12.34 3.15
N LYS A 12 5.69 -11.66 2.49
CA LYS A 12 7.11 -11.82 2.77
C LYS A 12 7.84 -10.51 2.53
N ILE A 13 8.71 -10.16 3.47
CA ILE A 13 9.57 -8.97 3.38
C ILE A 13 10.99 -9.46 3.61
N GLU A 14 11.80 -9.50 2.54
CA GLU A 14 13.18 -10.00 2.62
C GLU A 14 14.17 -8.91 3.04
N SER A 15 13.85 -7.64 2.73
CA SER A 15 14.71 -6.51 3.08
C SER A 15 13.90 -5.41 3.74
N LYS A 16 14.12 -5.22 5.04
CA LYS A 16 13.46 -4.14 5.77
C LYS A 16 13.97 -2.77 5.31
N ASP A 17 15.24 -2.67 4.96
CA ASP A 17 15.82 -1.41 4.49
C ASP A 17 15.20 -0.97 3.17
N SER A 18 15.00 -1.90 2.24
CA SER A 18 14.33 -1.61 0.97
C SER A 18 12.91 -1.14 1.20
N LEU A 19 12.20 -1.78 2.14
CA LEU A 19 10.84 -1.40 2.47
C LEU A 19 10.77 0.00 3.10
N VAL A 20 11.72 0.34 3.97
CA VAL A 20 11.80 1.67 4.58
C VAL A 20 12.05 2.73 3.51
N ASN A 21 12.97 2.48 2.59
CA ASN A 21 13.28 3.40 1.50
C ASN A 21 12.06 3.58 0.58
N TYR A 22 11.38 2.49 0.24
CA TYR A 22 10.15 2.53 -0.52
C TYR A 22 9.09 3.37 0.19
N ALA A 23 8.85 3.10 1.48
CA ALA A 23 7.81 3.77 2.24
C ALA A 23 8.05 5.28 2.32
N ALA A 24 9.29 5.70 2.52
CA ALA A 24 9.62 7.12 2.59
C ALA A 24 9.27 7.84 1.29
N LYS A 25 9.61 7.23 0.15
CA LYS A 25 9.33 7.82 -1.17
C LYS A 25 7.85 7.69 -1.54
N ALA A 26 7.26 6.53 -1.32
CA ALA A 26 5.87 6.27 -1.68
C ALA A 26 4.89 7.13 -0.89
N THR A 27 5.16 7.36 0.39
CA THR A 27 4.27 8.15 1.25
C THR A 27 4.02 9.54 0.68
N GLU A 28 5.07 10.22 0.20
CA GLU A 28 4.93 11.55 -0.39
C GLU A 28 4.04 11.52 -1.64
N THR A 29 4.27 10.54 -2.51
CA THR A 29 3.49 10.38 -3.72
C THR A 29 2.03 10.08 -3.40
N ILE A 30 1.78 9.14 -2.48
CA ILE A 30 0.43 8.76 -2.11
C ILE A 30 -0.33 9.95 -1.53
N LYS A 31 0.30 10.74 -0.68
CA LYS A 31 -0.32 11.93 -0.11
C LYS A 31 -0.64 12.98 -1.17
N SER A 32 0.19 13.09 -2.20
CA SER A 32 -0.06 14.04 -3.29
C SER A 32 -1.31 13.68 -4.10
N TYR A 33 -1.76 12.42 -4.06
CA TYR A 33 -3.01 11.97 -4.68
C TYR A 33 -4.18 11.96 -3.70
N GLY A 34 -3.99 12.56 -2.51
CA GLY A 34 -5.04 12.65 -1.51
C GLY A 34 -5.11 11.43 -0.60
N GLY A 35 -4.09 10.57 -0.63
CA GLY A 35 -4.06 9.37 0.20
C GLY A 35 -3.88 9.69 1.67
N ASN A 36 -4.61 8.95 2.50
CA ASN A 36 -4.57 9.07 3.95
C ASN A 36 -4.38 7.67 4.54
N PRO A 37 -3.34 7.43 5.37
CA PRO A 37 -3.11 6.10 5.89
C PRO A 37 -4.10 5.77 7.02
N LEU A 38 -4.75 4.61 6.90
CA LEU A 38 -5.67 4.12 7.93
C LEU A 38 -5.04 3.00 8.75
N VAL A 39 -4.24 2.14 8.08
CA VAL A 39 -3.53 1.04 8.71
C VAL A 39 -2.13 0.97 8.10
N ARG A 40 -1.11 0.90 8.92
CA ARG A 40 0.27 0.86 8.45
C ARG A 40 1.09 -0.16 9.24
N GLY A 41 0.71 -1.44 9.09
CA GLY A 41 1.48 -2.52 9.72
C GLY A 41 1.39 -2.51 11.24
N GLY A 42 0.24 -2.17 11.78
CA GLY A 42 0.03 -2.19 13.21
C GLY A 42 -0.17 -3.60 13.75
N LYS A 43 -0.52 -3.65 15.04
CA LYS A 43 -0.80 -4.92 15.71
C LYS A 43 -1.88 -5.69 14.98
N TYR A 44 -1.66 -6.99 14.77
CA TYR A 44 -2.61 -7.80 14.02
C TYR A 44 -2.76 -9.18 14.64
N LYS A 45 -3.79 -9.89 14.22
CA LYS A 45 -4.01 -11.28 14.61
C LYS A 45 -4.67 -12.01 13.44
N CYS A 46 -4.03 -13.08 12.98
CA CYS A 46 -4.63 -13.92 11.94
C CYS A 46 -5.66 -14.83 12.57
N LEU A 47 -6.93 -14.69 12.17
CA LEU A 47 -8.02 -15.49 12.72
C LEU A 47 -8.36 -16.68 11.82
N GLU A 48 -8.21 -16.52 10.52
CA GLU A 48 -8.50 -17.55 9.53
C GLU A 48 -7.63 -17.34 8.30
N GLY A 49 -7.27 -18.41 7.64
CA GLY A 49 -6.55 -18.38 6.39
C GLY A 49 -5.05 -18.21 6.56
N ASN A 50 -4.42 -17.70 5.50
CA ASN A 50 -2.98 -17.50 5.48
C ASN A 50 -2.57 -16.31 6.34
N ASP A 51 -1.46 -16.47 7.05
CA ASP A 51 -0.94 -15.40 7.89
C ASP A 51 -0.13 -14.41 7.04
N PHE A 52 -0.67 -13.20 6.87
CA PHE A 52 0.04 -12.10 6.24
C PHE A 52 0.50 -11.15 7.35
N PRO A 53 1.79 -11.13 7.69
CA PRO A 53 2.27 -10.41 8.88
C PRO A 53 2.17 -8.90 8.83
N ARG A 54 1.86 -8.31 7.68
CA ARG A 54 1.74 -6.85 7.58
C ARG A 54 0.58 -6.47 6.68
N THR A 55 -0.28 -5.58 7.18
CA THR A 55 -1.39 -5.02 6.40
C THR A 55 -1.25 -3.51 6.36
N VAL A 56 -1.45 -2.93 5.17
CA VAL A 56 -1.44 -1.49 4.98
C VAL A 56 -2.69 -1.10 4.23
N ILE A 57 -3.42 -0.11 4.72
CA ILE A 57 -4.61 0.40 4.06
C ILE A 57 -4.48 1.92 3.92
N TRP A 58 -4.63 2.38 2.67
CA TRP A 58 -4.66 3.80 2.35
C TRP A 58 -6.05 4.16 1.84
N GLU A 59 -6.55 5.30 2.28
CA GLU A 59 -7.83 5.85 1.83
C GLU A 59 -7.56 7.00 0.87
N PHE A 60 -8.27 7.03 -0.26
CA PHE A 60 -8.19 8.09 -1.25
C PHE A 60 -9.57 8.73 -1.43
N PRO A 61 -9.63 9.97 -1.92
CA PRO A 61 -10.93 10.63 -2.12
C PRO A 61 -11.87 9.85 -3.04
N THR A 62 -11.33 9.15 -4.03
CA THR A 62 -12.12 8.36 -4.99
C THR A 62 -11.34 7.11 -5.38
N TYR A 63 -12.07 6.14 -5.95
CA TYR A 63 -11.45 4.95 -6.57
C TYR A 63 -10.47 5.36 -7.68
N GLU A 64 -10.86 6.33 -8.51
CA GLU A 64 -10.04 6.79 -9.62
C GLU A 64 -8.72 7.41 -9.15
N ALA A 65 -8.76 8.18 -8.06
CA ALA A 65 -7.54 8.75 -7.47
C ALA A 65 -6.59 7.65 -6.99
N ALA A 66 -7.14 6.61 -6.34
CA ALA A 66 -6.35 5.48 -5.88
C ALA A 66 -5.69 4.75 -7.04
N GLU A 67 -6.44 4.51 -8.11
CA GLU A 67 -5.93 3.84 -9.30
C GLU A 67 -4.85 4.68 -10.00
N LYS A 68 -5.09 5.98 -10.16
CA LYS A 68 -4.12 6.88 -10.78
C LYS A 68 -2.81 6.93 -9.99
N CYS A 69 -2.90 6.92 -8.67
CA CYS A 69 -1.71 6.93 -7.83
C CYS A 69 -0.85 5.70 -8.10
N TYR A 70 -1.47 4.53 -8.15
CA TYR A 70 -0.73 3.29 -8.40
C TYR A 70 -0.05 3.32 -9.78
N ASN A 71 -0.73 3.83 -10.78
CA ASN A 71 -0.22 3.87 -12.15
C ASN A 71 0.72 5.04 -12.41
N SER A 72 0.94 5.92 -11.43
CA SER A 72 1.83 7.05 -11.61
C SER A 72 3.29 6.60 -11.72
N LYS A 73 4.06 7.35 -12.50
CA LYS A 73 5.49 7.09 -12.66
C LYS A 73 6.20 7.18 -11.30
N GLU A 74 5.86 8.18 -10.51
CA GLU A 74 6.48 8.42 -9.22
C GLU A 74 6.25 7.24 -8.27
N TYR A 75 5.05 6.70 -8.24
CA TYR A 75 4.78 5.55 -7.39
C TYR A 75 5.53 4.31 -7.87
N GLN A 76 5.52 4.05 -9.17
CA GLN A 76 6.20 2.87 -9.71
C GLN A 76 7.70 2.94 -9.47
N GLU A 77 8.30 4.13 -9.55
CA GLU A 77 9.71 4.31 -9.22
C GLU A 77 9.97 4.01 -7.74
N ALA A 78 9.05 4.40 -6.85
CA ALA A 78 9.18 4.07 -5.44
C ALA A 78 9.07 2.56 -5.22
N TRP A 79 8.10 1.91 -5.86
CA TRP A 79 7.89 0.48 -5.71
C TRP A 79 9.08 -0.33 -6.20
N ASP A 80 9.79 0.15 -7.22
CA ASP A 80 10.99 -0.51 -7.72
C ASP A 80 12.06 -0.70 -6.63
N LEU A 81 12.06 0.13 -5.59
CA LEU A 81 13.01 0.00 -4.49
C LEU A 81 12.80 -1.26 -3.64
N ALA A 82 11.57 -1.78 -3.60
CA ALA A 82 11.21 -2.91 -2.74
C ALA A 82 10.63 -4.09 -3.51
N LYS A 83 10.34 -3.93 -4.78
CA LYS A 83 9.60 -4.92 -5.58
C LYS A 83 10.26 -6.30 -5.58
N SER A 84 11.58 -6.35 -5.72
CA SER A 84 12.29 -7.62 -5.82
C SER A 84 12.49 -8.33 -4.48
N SER A 85 12.32 -7.61 -3.37
CA SER A 85 12.53 -8.16 -2.02
C SER A 85 11.24 -8.27 -1.21
N THR A 86 10.08 -8.10 -1.86
CA THR A 86 8.79 -8.08 -1.19
C THR A 86 7.77 -8.89 -1.97
N GLU A 87 7.03 -9.74 -1.26
CA GLU A 87 5.90 -10.46 -1.83
C GLU A 87 4.64 -9.97 -1.13
N ARG A 88 3.72 -9.40 -1.90
CA ARG A 88 2.49 -8.85 -1.34
C ARG A 88 1.34 -8.92 -2.33
N ASN A 89 0.12 -8.83 -1.80
CA ASN A 89 -1.06 -8.56 -2.59
C ASN A 89 -1.42 -7.10 -2.40
N LEU A 90 -1.76 -6.42 -3.48
CA LEU A 90 -2.25 -5.05 -3.43
C LEU A 90 -3.44 -4.93 -4.37
N GLN A 91 -4.55 -4.42 -3.87
CA GLN A 91 -5.73 -4.21 -4.70
C GLN A 91 -6.34 -2.86 -4.39
N VAL A 92 -7.00 -2.31 -5.40
CA VAL A 92 -7.78 -1.08 -5.29
C VAL A 92 -9.23 -1.47 -5.14
N VAL A 93 -9.91 -0.94 -4.14
CA VAL A 93 -11.30 -1.28 -3.84
C VAL A 93 -12.09 -0.01 -3.60
N GLU A 94 -13.30 0.07 -4.17
CA GLU A 94 -14.18 1.20 -3.91
C GLU A 94 -14.95 0.95 -2.61
N GLY A 95 -15.08 2.00 -1.80
CA GLY A 95 -15.83 1.93 -0.56
C GLY A 95 -17.34 2.02 -0.75
N VAL A 96 -18.05 1.91 0.33
CA VAL A 96 -19.53 2.01 0.31
C VAL A 96 -20.00 3.46 0.30
#